data_c7e601f1396713eb3966b696a572c5e4
#
_entry.id   c7e601f1396713eb3966b696a572c5e4
#
_cell.length_a   1.000
_cell.length_b   1.000
_cell.length_c   1.000
_cell.angle_alpha   90.00
_cell.angle_beta   90.00
_cell.angle_gamma   90.00
#
_symmetry.space_group_name_H-M   'P 1'
#
loop_
_entity.id
_entity.type
_entity.pdbx_description
1 polymer ?
#
loop_
_entity_poly.entity_id
_entity_poly.type
_entity_poly.pdbx_seq_one_letter_code
_entity_poly.pdbx_strand_id
1 'polypeptide(L)'
;MTATDVLFQLSSQELFHNGRDNSDIAKMPRVARLASHLLSQRSFYPLFPPPSMSSTVADAPVDLRQHGKWKLPLQPDVLITPSKLQPFARDVQGCLVLNPGHLSKGAGGGTFSQLTVHPLTGDGDEVKPHGVPARTRAEITRI
;
A
#
# COMPACT_ATOMS: atom_id res chain seq x y z
N MET A 1 -9.83 8.95 1.38
CA MET A 1 -10.07 7.72 0.59
C MET A 1 -10.04 8.15 -0.87
N THR A 2 -9.11 7.68 -1.67
CA THR A 2 -9.03 8.03 -3.09
C THR A 2 -9.81 6.97 -3.88
N ALA A 3 -10.63 7.39 -4.84
CA ALA A 3 -11.30 6.49 -5.77
C ALA A 3 -10.31 5.88 -6.80
N THR A 4 -9.08 6.36 -6.80
CA THR A 4 -8.03 5.95 -7.73
C THR A 4 -7.27 4.76 -7.19
N ASP A 5 -7.14 3.71 -8.00
CA ASP A 5 -6.30 2.55 -7.68
C ASP A 5 -4.82 2.88 -7.93
N VAL A 6 -4.21 3.52 -6.93
CA VAL A 6 -2.82 3.98 -7.01
C VAL A 6 -1.83 2.82 -7.19
N LEU A 7 -2.02 1.70 -6.50
CA LEU A 7 -1.13 0.55 -6.64
C LEU A 7 -1.17 -0.05 -8.04
N PHE A 8 -2.35 -0.09 -8.65
CA PHE A 8 -2.50 -0.58 -10.01
C PHE A 8 -1.83 0.36 -11.02
N GLN A 9 -2.01 1.68 -10.87
CA GLN A 9 -1.32 2.66 -11.71
C GLN A 9 0.20 2.60 -11.54
N LEU A 10 0.70 2.52 -10.30
CA LEU A 10 2.12 2.31 -10.03
C LEU A 10 2.64 1.05 -10.71
N SER A 11 1.88 -0.04 -10.68
CA SER A 11 2.30 -1.31 -11.28
C SER A 11 2.48 -1.23 -12.79
N SER A 12 1.77 -0.32 -13.46
CA SER A 12 1.89 -0.08 -14.91
C SER A 12 3.03 0.87 -15.28
N GLN A 13 3.48 1.69 -14.33
CA GLN A 13 4.51 2.70 -14.54
C GLN A 13 5.86 2.34 -13.91
N GLU A 14 5.91 1.31 -13.08
CA GLU A 14 7.14 0.89 -12.41
C GLU A 14 8.15 0.36 -13.44
N LEU A 15 9.26 1.07 -13.58
CA LEU A 15 10.43 0.59 -14.29
C LEU A 15 11.32 -0.13 -13.30
N PHE A 16 11.33 -1.44 -13.36
CA PHE A 16 12.19 -2.27 -12.53
C PHE A 16 13.33 -2.83 -13.34
N HIS A 17 14.56 -2.43 -13.01
CA HIS A 17 15.75 -2.97 -13.62
C HIS A 17 16.23 -4.19 -12.83
N ASN A 18 16.16 -5.36 -13.45
CA ASN A 18 16.57 -6.64 -12.85
C ASN A 18 18.11 -6.81 -12.83
N GLY A 19 18.85 -5.73 -12.78
CA GLY A 19 20.31 -5.72 -12.82
C GLY A 19 20.91 -5.39 -11.47
N ARG A 20 21.82 -6.22 -10.99
CA ARG A 20 22.89 -6.01 -9.98
C ARG A 20 22.63 -5.07 -8.79
N ASP A 21 21.43 -4.61 -8.62
CA ASP A 21 21.05 -3.73 -7.51
C ASP A 21 20.79 -4.62 -6.29
N ASN A 22 21.79 -4.63 -5.38
CA ASN A 22 21.72 -5.37 -4.11
C ASN A 22 20.89 -4.61 -3.05
N SER A 23 20.13 -3.60 -3.44
CA SER A 23 19.27 -2.86 -2.52
C SER A 23 18.21 -3.77 -1.92
N ASP A 24 17.85 -3.53 -0.67
CA ASP A 24 16.79 -4.28 -0.01
C ASP A 24 15.44 -4.12 -0.73
N ILE A 25 15.26 -3.01 -1.44
CA ILE A 25 14.10 -2.74 -2.28
C ILE A 25 14.02 -3.72 -3.46
N ALA A 26 15.15 -4.05 -4.09
CA ALA A 26 15.19 -5.00 -5.21
C ALA A 26 14.80 -6.42 -4.79
N LYS A 27 15.03 -6.77 -3.53
CA LYS A 27 14.68 -8.08 -2.97
C LYS A 27 13.22 -8.18 -2.53
N MET A 28 12.51 -7.05 -2.44
CA MET A 28 11.11 -7.04 -2.01
C MET A 28 10.19 -7.68 -3.06
N PRO A 29 9.15 -8.41 -2.64
CA PRO A 29 8.06 -8.79 -3.53
C PRO A 29 7.46 -7.56 -4.21
N ARG A 30 7.02 -7.71 -5.47
CA ARG A 30 6.52 -6.59 -6.29
C ARG A 30 5.52 -5.70 -5.55
N VAL A 31 4.53 -6.29 -4.89
CA VAL A 31 3.48 -5.53 -4.17
C VAL A 31 4.04 -4.70 -3.00
N ALA A 32 5.04 -5.23 -2.29
CA ALA A 32 5.72 -4.49 -1.22
C ALA A 32 6.55 -3.33 -1.78
N ARG A 33 7.22 -3.54 -2.91
CA ARG A 33 7.98 -2.52 -3.62
C ARG A 33 7.08 -1.39 -4.13
N LEU A 34 5.91 -1.70 -4.71
CA LEU A 34 4.92 -0.69 -5.09
C LEU A 34 4.46 0.13 -3.89
N ALA A 35 4.19 -0.52 -2.76
CA ALA A 35 3.79 0.16 -1.53
C ALA A 35 4.93 1.02 -0.96
N SER A 36 6.19 0.60 -1.10
CA SER A 36 7.34 1.38 -0.64
C SER A 36 7.47 2.74 -1.33
N HIS A 37 7.00 2.87 -2.58
CA HIS A 37 6.97 4.16 -3.27
C HIS A 37 6.05 5.17 -2.59
N LEU A 38 4.90 4.73 -2.06
CA LEU A 38 3.98 5.60 -1.32
C LEU A 38 4.63 6.11 -0.03
N LEU A 39 5.30 5.20 0.70
CA LEU A 39 5.93 5.50 1.98
C LEU A 39 7.18 6.37 1.81
N SER A 40 8.07 6.02 0.88
CA SER A 40 9.31 6.75 0.64
C SER A 40 9.08 8.16 0.09
N GLN A 41 8.10 8.33 -0.81
CA GLN A 41 7.72 9.63 -1.35
C GLN A 41 6.73 10.38 -0.45
N ARG A 42 6.29 9.76 0.63
CA ARG A 42 5.31 10.33 1.57
C ARG A 42 4.10 10.93 0.87
N SER A 43 3.55 10.19 -0.08
CA SER A 43 2.42 10.63 -0.89
C SER A 43 1.44 9.50 -1.15
N PHE A 44 0.15 9.79 -1.01
CA PHE A 44 -0.91 8.87 -1.45
C PHE A 44 -0.97 8.73 -2.97
N TYR A 45 -0.37 9.66 -3.71
CA TYR A 45 -0.30 9.62 -5.17
C TYR A 45 1.08 10.12 -5.64
N PRO A 46 2.08 9.24 -5.74
CA PRO A 46 3.46 9.62 -6.06
C PRO A 46 3.75 9.69 -7.57
N LEU A 47 2.75 9.53 -8.44
CA LEU A 47 2.95 9.53 -9.88
C LEU A 47 2.91 10.95 -10.46
N PHE A 48 3.97 11.32 -11.16
CA PHE A 48 4.03 12.57 -11.93
C PHE A 48 4.90 12.40 -13.20
N PRO A 49 4.40 12.74 -14.40
CA PRO A 49 2.99 13.10 -14.67
C PRO A 49 2.03 11.94 -14.38
N PRO A 50 0.73 12.21 -14.13
CA PRO A 50 -0.26 11.14 -14.07
C PRO A 50 -0.26 10.35 -15.39
N PRO A 51 -0.50 9.02 -15.35
CA PRO A 51 -0.59 8.22 -16.56
C PRO A 51 -1.63 8.81 -17.54
N SER A 52 -1.29 8.89 -18.80
CA SER A 52 -2.16 9.47 -19.83
C SER A 52 -3.32 8.55 -20.20
N MET A 53 -4.44 9.14 -20.64
CA MET A 53 -5.72 8.50 -20.97
C MET A 53 -5.68 7.47 -22.12
N SER A 54 -4.54 7.15 -22.71
CA SER A 54 -4.47 6.29 -23.91
C SER A 54 -4.37 4.79 -23.61
N SER A 55 -4.31 4.39 -22.36
CA SER A 55 -4.19 3.00 -22.00
C SER A 55 -5.41 2.53 -21.20
N THR A 56 -5.69 1.24 -21.22
CA THR A 56 -6.78 0.54 -20.57
C THR A 56 -6.90 0.73 -19.03
N VAL A 57 -6.10 1.62 -18.47
CA VAL A 57 -6.11 2.02 -17.05
C VAL A 57 -7.09 3.18 -16.94
N ALA A 58 -8.22 2.96 -16.28
CA ALA A 58 -9.21 4.00 -16.04
C ALA A 58 -8.58 5.18 -15.32
N ASP A 59 -8.51 6.32 -16.02
CA ASP A 59 -7.98 7.56 -15.48
C ASP A 59 -8.93 8.11 -14.44
N ALA A 60 -8.46 8.19 -13.21
CA ALA A 60 -9.08 9.10 -12.28
C ALA A 60 -8.50 10.49 -12.54
N PRO A 61 -9.33 11.50 -12.78
CA PRO A 61 -8.86 12.87 -12.90
C PRO A 61 -8.21 13.29 -11.59
N VAL A 62 -6.91 13.51 -11.63
CA VAL A 62 -6.14 13.92 -10.46
C VAL A 62 -5.95 15.43 -10.52
N ASP A 63 -6.56 16.16 -9.60
CA ASP A 63 -6.37 17.61 -9.48
C ASP A 63 -5.04 17.91 -8.77
N LEU A 64 -3.99 18.15 -9.53
CA LEU A 64 -2.65 18.44 -9.03
C LEU A 64 -2.58 19.69 -8.15
N ARG A 65 -3.56 20.61 -8.22
CA ARG A 65 -3.66 21.77 -7.32
C ARG A 65 -3.87 21.36 -5.87
N GLN A 66 -4.38 20.16 -5.64
CA GLN A 66 -4.63 19.58 -4.33
C GLN A 66 -3.49 18.67 -3.83
N HIS A 67 -2.34 18.63 -4.53
CA HIS A 67 -1.24 17.70 -4.20
C HIS A 67 -0.78 17.78 -2.75
N GLY A 68 -0.87 18.98 -2.12
CA GLY A 68 -0.55 19.15 -0.72
C GLY A 68 -1.40 18.32 0.26
N LYS A 69 -2.63 17.96 -0.14
CA LYS A 69 -3.54 17.14 0.66
C LYS A 69 -3.26 15.65 0.56
N TRP A 70 -2.41 15.23 -0.37
CA TRP A 70 -2.05 13.80 -0.55
C TRP A 70 -0.76 13.45 0.16
N LYS A 71 -0.11 14.43 0.77
CA LYS A 71 1.12 14.21 1.53
C LYS A 71 0.82 13.44 2.80
N LEU A 72 1.69 12.49 3.09
CA LEU A 72 1.76 11.79 4.37
C LEU A 72 2.73 12.58 5.27
N PRO A 73 2.24 13.36 6.24
CA PRO A 73 3.12 14.17 7.10
C PRO A 73 4.05 13.29 7.95
N LEU A 74 3.54 12.12 8.35
CA LEU A 74 4.25 11.10 9.10
C LEU A 74 4.09 9.75 8.40
N GLN A 75 5.01 8.83 8.69
CA GLN A 75 4.85 7.45 8.26
C GLN A 75 3.72 6.82 9.08
N PRO A 76 2.67 6.26 8.42
CA PRO A 76 1.60 5.60 9.14
C PRO A 76 2.04 4.23 9.65
N ASP A 77 1.48 3.79 10.77
CA ASP A 77 1.65 2.41 11.25
C ASP A 77 0.88 1.40 10.40
N VAL A 78 -0.26 1.83 9.85
CA VAL A 78 -1.12 1.02 8.97
C VAL A 78 -1.53 1.85 7.76
N LEU A 79 -1.30 1.30 6.57
CA LEU A 79 -1.69 1.90 5.29
C LEU A 79 -2.62 0.95 4.54
N ILE A 80 -3.88 1.35 4.37
CA ILE A 80 -4.88 0.57 3.64
C ILE A 80 -5.03 1.14 2.23
N THR A 81 -4.70 0.33 1.23
CA THR A 81 -4.72 0.72 -0.19
C THR A 81 -5.52 -0.29 -0.99
N PRO A 82 -6.86 -0.16 -1.06
CA PRO A 82 -7.68 -1.03 -1.89
C PRO A 82 -7.24 -0.98 -3.36
N SER A 83 -7.06 -2.15 -3.96
CA SER A 83 -6.55 -2.27 -5.33
C SER A 83 -7.13 -3.50 -6.03
N LYS A 84 -7.20 -3.44 -7.37
CA LYS A 84 -7.49 -4.58 -8.24
C LYS A 84 -6.38 -5.63 -8.27
N LEU A 85 -5.19 -5.28 -7.76
CA LEU A 85 -4.11 -6.24 -7.58
C LEU A 85 -4.51 -7.31 -6.58
N GLN A 86 -3.77 -8.43 -6.59
CA GLN A 86 -3.99 -9.50 -5.61
C GLN A 86 -3.99 -8.94 -4.19
N PRO A 87 -4.99 -9.30 -3.35
CA PRO A 87 -5.02 -8.90 -1.95
C PRO A 87 -3.77 -9.34 -1.18
N PHE A 88 -3.28 -8.49 -0.29
CA PHE A 88 -2.10 -8.79 0.53
C PHE A 88 -2.11 -7.99 1.84
N ALA A 89 -1.40 -8.51 2.83
CA ALA A 89 -1.01 -7.79 4.04
C ALA A 89 0.49 -8.03 4.25
N ARG A 90 1.28 -6.95 4.35
CA ARG A 90 2.74 -7.04 4.49
C ARG A 90 3.30 -5.91 5.32
N ASP A 91 4.34 -6.23 6.08
CA ASP A 91 5.22 -5.21 6.64
C ASP A 91 6.10 -4.63 5.53
N VAL A 92 6.02 -3.32 5.36
CA VAL A 92 6.83 -2.54 4.44
C VAL A 92 7.44 -1.39 5.21
N GLN A 93 8.72 -1.46 5.48
CA GLN A 93 9.47 -0.42 6.21
C GLN A 93 8.86 -0.06 7.57
N GLY A 94 8.34 -1.04 8.31
CA GLY A 94 7.70 -0.84 9.62
C GLY A 94 6.24 -0.34 9.56
N CYS A 95 5.65 -0.25 8.37
CA CYS A 95 4.24 0.05 8.14
C CYS A 95 3.51 -1.22 7.69
N LEU A 96 2.39 -1.56 8.32
CA LEU A 96 1.52 -2.61 7.82
C LEU A 96 0.75 -2.10 6.60
N VAL A 97 1.14 -2.54 5.42
CA VAL A 97 0.42 -2.23 4.18
C VAL A 97 -0.56 -3.33 3.86
N LEU A 98 -1.82 -2.95 3.68
CA LEU A 98 -2.92 -3.85 3.43
C LEU A 98 -3.67 -3.47 2.15
N ASN A 99 -3.78 -4.41 1.24
CA ASN A 99 -4.76 -4.38 0.15
C ASN A 99 -5.87 -5.39 0.45
N PRO A 100 -7.06 -4.97 0.88
CA PRO A 100 -8.17 -5.88 1.13
C PRO A 100 -8.81 -6.40 -0.15
N GLY A 101 -8.44 -5.87 -1.33
CA GLY A 101 -9.16 -6.06 -2.57
C GLY A 101 -10.43 -5.23 -2.65
N HIS A 102 -11.42 -5.73 -3.38
CA HIS A 102 -12.73 -5.11 -3.54
C HIS A 102 -13.82 -5.97 -2.91
N LEU A 103 -14.78 -5.35 -2.24
CA LEU A 103 -15.90 -6.03 -1.58
C LEU A 103 -16.80 -6.79 -2.57
N SER A 104 -16.89 -6.29 -3.81
CA SER A 104 -17.62 -6.94 -4.90
C SER A 104 -16.76 -7.02 -6.15
N LYS A 105 -16.97 -8.07 -6.95
CA LYS A 105 -16.33 -8.28 -8.26
C LYS A 105 -17.40 -8.58 -9.29
N GLY A 106 -17.86 -7.54 -10.00
CA GLY A 106 -19.03 -7.64 -10.85
C GLY A 106 -20.28 -7.97 -10.03
N ALA A 107 -20.98 -9.04 -10.40
CA ALA A 107 -22.17 -9.56 -9.69
C ALA A 107 -21.82 -10.53 -8.55
N GLY A 108 -20.55 -10.85 -8.35
CA GLY A 108 -20.07 -11.81 -7.33
C GLY A 108 -19.49 -11.14 -6.10
N GLY A 109 -19.34 -11.92 -5.03
CA GLY A 109 -18.63 -11.52 -3.83
C GLY A 109 -17.14 -11.31 -4.10
N GLY A 110 -16.54 -10.37 -3.39
CA GLY A 110 -15.13 -10.07 -3.46
C GLY A 110 -14.38 -10.51 -2.21
N THR A 111 -13.63 -9.60 -1.61
CA THR A 111 -12.82 -9.84 -0.42
C THR A 111 -12.98 -8.71 0.56
N PHE A 112 -12.81 -9.03 1.84
CA PHE A 112 -12.69 -8.05 2.91
C PHE A 112 -11.56 -8.44 3.85
N SER A 113 -11.14 -7.51 4.68
CA SER A 113 -10.07 -7.76 5.65
C SER A 113 -10.52 -7.45 7.06
N GLN A 114 -10.06 -8.27 7.98
CA GLN A 114 -10.18 -8.04 9.42
C GLN A 114 -8.79 -7.85 10.02
N LEU A 115 -8.62 -6.78 10.79
CA LEU A 115 -7.38 -6.46 11.48
C LEU A 115 -7.61 -6.57 12.99
N THR A 116 -6.74 -7.31 13.66
CA THR A 116 -6.69 -7.38 15.13
C THR A 116 -5.31 -6.91 15.57
N VAL A 117 -5.27 -5.77 16.26
CA VAL A 117 -4.03 -5.22 16.81
C VAL A 117 -3.95 -5.64 18.27
N HIS A 118 -2.95 -6.45 18.59
CA HIS A 118 -2.71 -6.89 19.96
C HIS A 118 -2.11 -5.76 20.81
N PRO A 119 -2.41 -5.72 22.14
CA PRO A 119 -1.80 -4.75 23.02
C PRO A 119 -0.28 -4.92 23.09
N LEU A 120 0.40 -3.88 23.51
CA LEU A 120 1.81 -3.96 23.86
C LEU A 120 1.96 -4.80 25.11
N THR A 121 2.63 -5.93 25.01
CA THR A 121 3.06 -6.72 26.16
C THR A 121 4.48 -6.29 26.51
N GLY A 122 4.63 -5.50 27.56
CA GLY A 122 5.91 -5.12 28.12
C GLY A 122 6.01 -5.64 29.55
N ASP A 123 6.88 -6.59 29.82
CA ASP A 123 7.38 -6.85 31.15
C ASP A 123 8.61 -5.95 31.36
N GLY A 124 8.42 -4.91 32.20
CA GLY A 124 9.52 -4.08 32.68
C GLY A 124 10.05 -3.02 31.70
N ASP A 125 10.99 -2.24 32.18
CA ASP A 125 11.50 -0.96 31.65
C ASP A 125 12.13 -0.95 30.24
N GLU A 126 12.11 -2.04 29.48
CA GLU A 126 12.54 -2.05 28.09
C GLU A 126 11.36 -1.89 27.15
N VAL A 127 11.05 -0.64 26.81
CA VAL A 127 10.16 -0.33 25.69
C VAL A 127 10.87 -0.72 24.38
N LYS A 128 10.71 -1.96 23.95
CA LYS A 128 11.15 -2.36 22.61
C LYS A 128 10.36 -1.53 21.58
N PRO A 129 11.02 -1.01 20.53
CA PRO A 129 10.31 -0.31 19.47
C PRO A 129 9.31 -1.28 18.83
N HIS A 130 8.04 -1.07 19.09
CA HIS A 130 6.98 -1.98 18.69
C HIS A 130 6.44 -1.56 17.34
N GLY A 131 6.93 -2.20 16.28
CA GLY A 131 6.25 -2.08 15.01
C GLY A 131 4.82 -2.63 15.11
N VAL A 132 3.84 -1.80 14.75
CA VAL A 132 2.43 -2.25 14.66
C VAL A 132 2.30 -3.52 13.81
N PRO A 133 3.05 -3.71 12.69
CA PRO A 133 3.00 -4.94 11.92
C PRO A 133 3.26 -6.20 12.74
N ALA A 134 4.25 -6.15 13.66
CA ALA A 134 4.67 -7.32 14.43
C ALA A 134 3.60 -7.83 15.43
N ARG A 135 2.65 -6.97 15.81
CA ARG A 135 1.56 -7.28 16.75
C ARG A 135 0.18 -7.26 16.12
N THR A 136 0.11 -7.23 14.79
CA THR A 136 -1.16 -7.19 14.07
C THR A 136 -1.41 -8.50 13.35
N ARG A 137 -2.57 -9.10 13.60
CA ARG A 137 -3.11 -10.19 12.79
C ARG A 137 -4.01 -9.60 11.72
N ALA A 138 -3.68 -9.88 10.46
CA ALA A 138 -4.47 -9.47 9.30
C ALA A 138 -5.04 -10.71 8.62
N GLU A 139 -6.34 -10.77 8.46
CA GLU A 139 -7.05 -11.83 7.77
C GLU A 139 -7.78 -11.26 6.56
N ILE A 140 -7.59 -11.88 5.40
CA ILE A 140 -8.29 -11.51 4.16
C ILE A 140 -9.21 -12.66 3.81
N THR A 141 -10.50 -12.39 3.81
CA THR A 141 -11.56 -13.39 3.59
C THR A 141 -12.28 -13.11 2.29
N ARG A 142 -12.59 -14.16 1.56
CA ARG A 142 -13.44 -14.10 0.38
C ARG A 142 -14.91 -14.27 0.78
N ILE A 143 -15.78 -13.46 0.16
CA ILE A 143 -17.24 -13.55 0.29
C ILE A 143 -17.80 -14.55 -0.70
#